data_4bce0bb9c33db526371be48387c9587c
#
_entry.id   4bce0bb9c33db526371be48387c9587c
#
_cell.length_a   1.000
_cell.length_b   1.000
_cell.length_c   1.000
_cell.angle_alpha   90.00
_cell.angle_beta   90.00
_cell.angle_gamma   90.00
#
_symmetry.space_group_name_H-M   'P 1'
#
loop_
_entity.id
_entity.type
_entity.pdbx_description
1 polymer ?
#
loop_
_entity_poly.entity_id
_entity_poly.type
_entity_poly.pdbx_seq_one_letter_code
_entity_poly.pdbx_strand_id
1 'polypeptide(L)'
;MADNSDRYDSTLNYLYGLQKHGIKLGLTNTKALMDMLGRPHDCFRSIHIAGTNGKGSTATAVSSILMNCGFRVGLFTSPHLVSFTERIRINDTRITEAEVIEIAHMLREEVSVTDLNPTFFEIVTAMAFYYFSFKKVDWAVVETGMGGRLDATNVMHPDVTVITNIGLDHCEFLGDSISDITYEKAGIIKSGVPLVTASLDENVLNQLAGIAGERNADIHIYGKDFSGLIANMDDRHISIDYEGYRSYSNLTVPLSGEYQLLNMCTAIRVCEILKIKGFHISDQSIKSGLQDINIQGRLEWVSQTPPVLIDCAHNQEAAKSLAASIKRLFPNKKIILIAGIMADKDTRGILMQMAPLADTVILTKAKCERAALPEELKAAISDIFATGTGPKPSSVTVKGTVSEALDLAKSVCSVDHIILVTGSFYTAGEVKEILGAESTLPRLREYK
;
A
#
# COMPACT_ATOMS: atom_id res chain seq x y z
N MET A 1 31.50 21.81 3.00
CA MET A 1 30.86 20.57 2.56
C MET A 1 29.41 20.70 2.97
N ALA A 2 28.46 20.66 2.02
CA ALA A 2 27.04 20.59 2.37
C ALA A 2 26.83 19.34 3.23
N ASP A 3 26.07 19.47 4.30
CA ASP A 3 25.70 18.36 5.17
C ASP A 3 24.97 17.30 4.33
N ASN A 4 25.06 16.03 4.66
CA ASN A 4 24.39 14.93 3.97
C ASN A 4 22.87 15.17 3.92
N SER A 5 22.30 15.81 4.94
CA SER A 5 20.91 16.23 5.00
C SER A 5 20.54 17.19 3.86
N ASP A 6 21.33 18.24 3.62
CA ASP A 6 21.06 19.23 2.55
C ASP A 6 21.12 18.59 1.15
N ARG A 7 22.00 17.59 0.97
CA ARG A 7 22.11 16.85 -0.30
C ARG A 7 20.92 15.93 -0.50
N TYR A 8 20.45 15.27 0.54
CA TYR A 8 19.28 14.40 0.49
C TYR A 8 18.01 15.21 0.18
N ASP A 9 17.81 16.33 0.88
CA ASP A 9 16.68 17.23 0.62
C ASP A 9 16.69 17.76 -0.83
N SER A 10 17.87 18.15 -1.34
CA SER A 10 18.02 18.56 -2.74
C SER A 10 17.69 17.44 -3.72
N THR A 11 18.08 16.20 -3.39
CA THR A 11 17.78 15.01 -4.21
C THR A 11 16.28 14.71 -4.23
N LEU A 12 15.61 14.76 -3.07
CA LEU A 12 14.17 14.57 -3.00
C LEU A 12 13.41 15.68 -3.73
N ASN A 13 13.86 16.94 -3.62
CA ASN A 13 13.30 18.06 -4.39
C ASN A 13 13.38 17.80 -5.90
N TYR A 14 14.53 17.28 -6.38
CA TYR A 14 14.67 16.88 -7.78
C TYR A 14 13.67 15.76 -8.14
N LEU A 15 13.62 14.68 -7.35
CA LEU A 15 12.74 13.54 -7.62
C LEU A 15 11.26 13.97 -7.64
N TYR A 16 10.81 14.70 -6.62
CA TYR A 16 9.42 15.18 -6.58
C TYR A 16 9.14 16.24 -7.65
N GLY A 17 10.14 17.03 -8.05
CA GLY A 17 10.03 17.95 -9.18
C GLY A 17 9.70 17.27 -10.52
N LEU A 18 9.96 15.96 -10.65
CA LEU A 18 9.56 15.17 -11.82
C LEU A 18 8.04 14.91 -11.89
N GLN A 19 7.31 15.09 -10.79
CA GLN A 19 5.84 14.98 -10.78
C GLN A 19 5.16 16.03 -11.67
N LYS A 20 5.83 17.15 -11.96
CA LYS A 20 5.36 18.14 -12.96
C LYS A 20 5.09 17.51 -14.34
N HIS A 21 5.70 16.38 -14.65
CA HIS A 21 5.45 15.63 -15.87
C HIS A 21 4.13 14.85 -15.84
N GLY A 22 3.41 14.84 -14.69
CA GLY A 22 2.14 14.15 -14.50
C GLY A 22 2.29 12.63 -14.55
N ILE A 23 1.16 11.96 -14.65
CA ILE A 23 1.09 10.51 -14.86
C ILE A 23 1.14 10.27 -16.37
N LYS A 24 2.18 9.61 -16.85
CA LYS A 24 2.31 9.18 -18.24
C LYS A 24 2.07 7.68 -18.31
N LEU A 25 1.01 7.28 -18.99
CA LEU A 25 0.72 5.88 -19.25
C LEU A 25 1.57 5.40 -20.43
N GLY A 26 2.47 4.46 -20.19
CA GLY A 26 3.34 3.88 -21.21
C GLY A 26 4.64 3.33 -20.65
N LEU A 27 5.28 2.43 -21.38
CA LEU A 27 6.51 1.76 -20.93
C LEU A 27 7.77 2.24 -21.66
N THR A 28 7.64 3.20 -22.57
CA THR A 28 8.75 3.64 -23.44
C THR A 28 9.92 4.19 -22.62
N ASN A 29 9.67 5.15 -21.73
CA ASN A 29 10.72 5.70 -20.88
C ASN A 29 11.31 4.64 -19.95
N THR A 30 10.48 3.83 -19.30
CA THR A 30 10.98 2.80 -18.39
C THR A 30 11.83 1.76 -19.12
N LYS A 31 11.44 1.32 -20.32
CA LYS A 31 12.25 0.42 -21.11
C LYS A 31 13.60 1.03 -21.48
N ALA A 32 13.60 2.28 -21.93
CA ALA A 32 14.84 2.99 -22.24
C ALA A 32 15.75 3.13 -21.00
N LEU A 33 15.19 3.47 -19.84
CA LEU A 33 15.93 3.50 -18.56
C LEU A 33 16.51 2.13 -18.21
N MET A 34 15.73 1.05 -18.40
CA MET A 34 16.24 -0.30 -18.16
C MET A 34 17.39 -0.67 -19.09
N ASP A 35 17.28 -0.35 -20.37
CA ASP A 35 18.34 -0.63 -21.34
C ASP A 35 19.61 0.18 -21.03
N MET A 36 19.50 1.46 -20.65
CA MET A 36 20.62 2.31 -20.20
C MET A 36 21.35 1.72 -18.98
N LEU A 37 20.60 1.14 -18.06
CA LEU A 37 21.12 0.54 -16.83
C LEU A 37 21.60 -0.91 -17.02
N GLY A 38 21.65 -1.43 -18.25
CA GLY A 38 22.06 -2.80 -18.54
C GLY A 38 21.04 -3.86 -18.12
N ARG A 39 19.74 -3.52 -18.16
CA ARG A 39 18.60 -4.41 -17.89
C ARG A 39 18.61 -5.02 -16.47
N PRO A 40 18.69 -4.22 -15.40
CA PRO A 40 18.84 -4.73 -14.03
C PRO A 40 17.67 -5.64 -13.60
N HIS A 41 16.47 -5.45 -14.18
CA HIS A 41 15.28 -6.25 -13.88
C HIS A 41 15.36 -7.71 -14.36
N ASP A 42 16.33 -8.07 -15.18
CA ASP A 42 16.58 -9.44 -15.61
C ASP A 42 17.57 -10.18 -14.68
N CYS A 43 18.17 -9.50 -13.70
CA CYS A 43 19.21 -10.04 -12.84
C CYS A 43 18.70 -10.79 -11.59
N PHE A 44 17.40 -10.78 -11.34
CA PHE A 44 16.78 -11.39 -10.17
C PHE A 44 15.41 -12.00 -10.51
N ARG A 45 14.96 -12.95 -9.70
CA ARG A 45 13.59 -13.47 -9.78
C ARG A 45 12.60 -12.49 -9.20
N SER A 46 11.35 -12.54 -9.66
CA SER A 46 10.40 -11.56 -9.18
C SER A 46 8.97 -12.06 -8.99
N ILE A 47 8.25 -11.40 -8.08
CA ILE A 47 6.80 -11.50 -7.88
C ILE A 47 6.22 -10.12 -8.12
N HIS A 48 5.22 -10.02 -9.00
CA HIS A 48 4.60 -8.76 -9.40
C HIS A 48 3.17 -8.68 -8.86
N ILE A 49 2.86 -7.61 -8.13
CA ILE A 49 1.62 -7.49 -7.38
C ILE A 49 0.86 -6.23 -7.79
N ALA A 50 -0.32 -6.42 -8.37
CA ALA A 50 -1.31 -5.37 -8.63
C ALA A 50 -2.57 -5.57 -7.77
N GLY A 51 -3.46 -4.60 -7.82
CA GLY A 51 -4.73 -4.61 -7.10
C GLY A 51 -5.16 -3.21 -6.70
N THR A 52 -6.36 -3.06 -6.15
CA THR A 52 -6.81 -1.79 -5.59
C THR A 52 -6.30 -1.67 -4.16
N ASN A 53 -6.68 -2.56 -3.29
CA ASN A 53 -6.28 -2.60 -1.88
C ASN A 53 -5.42 -3.85 -1.58
N GLY A 54 -4.61 -3.82 -0.52
CA GLY A 54 -3.86 -4.99 -0.03
C GLY A 54 -2.54 -5.28 -0.72
N LYS A 55 -2.15 -4.56 -1.80
CA LYS A 55 -0.90 -4.78 -2.53
C LYS A 55 0.33 -4.79 -1.61
N GLY A 56 0.57 -3.70 -0.90
CA GLY A 56 1.72 -3.56 0.00
C GLY A 56 1.72 -4.56 1.14
N SER A 57 0.54 -4.91 1.70
CA SER A 57 0.43 -5.95 2.74
C SER A 57 0.81 -7.33 2.21
N THR A 58 0.29 -7.71 1.04
CA THR A 58 0.64 -8.97 0.38
C THR A 58 2.12 -9.01 -0.01
N ALA A 59 2.65 -7.90 -0.56
CA ALA A 59 4.05 -7.79 -0.93
C ALA A 59 4.99 -7.98 0.28
N THR A 60 4.67 -7.32 1.40
CA THR A 60 5.44 -7.44 2.63
C THR A 60 5.38 -8.86 3.20
N ALA A 61 4.20 -9.50 3.18
CA ALA A 61 4.04 -10.87 3.64
C ALA A 61 4.86 -11.87 2.81
N VAL A 62 4.78 -11.78 1.47
CA VAL A 62 5.60 -12.61 0.56
C VAL A 62 7.09 -12.39 0.81
N SER A 63 7.51 -11.11 0.91
CA SER A 63 8.91 -10.77 1.19
C SER A 63 9.39 -11.36 2.51
N SER A 64 8.60 -11.24 3.58
CA SER A 64 8.94 -11.78 4.90
C SER A 64 9.08 -13.30 4.89
N ILE A 65 8.18 -14.02 4.21
CA ILE A 65 8.26 -15.49 4.08
C ILE A 65 9.55 -15.87 3.32
N LEU A 66 9.86 -15.19 2.19
CA LEU A 66 11.06 -15.48 1.41
C LEU A 66 12.35 -15.18 2.19
N MET A 67 12.38 -14.10 2.98
CA MET A 67 13.52 -13.82 3.90
C MET A 67 13.71 -14.94 4.92
N ASN A 68 12.61 -15.46 5.48
CA ASN A 68 12.63 -16.59 6.41
C ASN A 68 13.01 -17.93 5.74
N CYS A 69 13.02 -17.99 4.40
CA CYS A 69 13.63 -19.09 3.64
C CYS A 69 15.15 -18.93 3.44
N GLY A 70 15.73 -17.83 3.88
CA GLY A 70 17.15 -17.52 3.72
C GLY A 70 17.50 -16.78 2.42
N PHE A 71 16.51 -16.34 1.63
CA PHE A 71 16.75 -15.56 0.42
C PHE A 71 17.07 -14.09 0.75
N ARG A 72 17.85 -13.47 -0.10
CA ARG A 72 18.03 -12.02 -0.12
C ARG A 72 16.93 -11.39 -0.96
N VAL A 73 16.02 -10.67 -0.32
CA VAL A 73 14.78 -10.21 -0.93
C VAL A 73 14.75 -8.69 -1.04
N GLY A 74 14.60 -8.18 -2.27
CA GLY A 74 14.23 -6.79 -2.53
C GLY A 74 12.72 -6.62 -2.42
N LEU A 75 12.28 -5.55 -1.77
CA LEU A 75 10.87 -5.19 -1.68
C LEU A 75 10.66 -3.75 -2.16
N PHE A 76 9.80 -3.59 -3.17
CA PHE A 76 9.40 -2.29 -3.71
C PHE A 76 7.92 -2.05 -3.46
N THR A 77 7.60 -1.00 -2.69
CA THR A 77 6.22 -0.64 -2.31
C THR A 77 5.96 0.85 -2.49
N SER A 78 4.69 1.23 -2.66
CA SER A 78 4.25 2.62 -2.78
C SER A 78 2.81 2.84 -2.30
N PRO A 79 2.49 4.06 -1.81
CA PRO A 79 3.41 5.13 -1.45
C PRO A 79 4.16 4.82 -0.14
N HIS A 80 5.09 5.67 0.28
CA HIS A 80 5.65 5.62 1.63
C HIS A 80 4.74 6.35 2.63
N LEU A 81 4.93 6.07 3.91
CA LEU A 81 4.15 6.69 4.98
C LEU A 81 4.85 7.94 5.54
N VAL A 82 6.13 7.83 5.86
CA VAL A 82 6.94 8.89 6.50
C VAL A 82 8.19 9.20 5.68
N SER A 83 8.98 8.20 5.29
CA SER A 83 10.26 8.39 4.61
C SER A 83 10.27 7.77 3.22
N PHE A 84 10.85 8.49 2.25
CA PHE A 84 11.05 7.98 0.88
C PHE A 84 11.76 6.62 0.86
N THR A 85 12.70 6.39 1.79
CA THR A 85 13.47 5.15 1.89
C THR A 85 12.63 3.91 2.17
N GLU A 86 11.38 4.06 2.64
CA GLU A 86 10.44 2.96 2.85
C GLU A 86 10.08 2.23 1.56
N ARG A 87 10.17 2.93 0.41
CA ARG A 87 9.79 2.38 -0.90
C ARG A 87 10.70 1.26 -1.38
N ILE A 88 11.97 1.25 -0.95
CA ILE A 88 13.00 0.33 -1.44
C ILE A 88 13.69 -0.31 -0.23
N ARG A 89 13.49 -1.60 -0.05
CA ARG A 89 14.06 -2.36 1.07
C ARG A 89 14.77 -3.61 0.57
N ILE A 90 15.79 -4.05 1.30
CA ILE A 90 16.41 -5.37 1.14
C ILE A 90 16.47 -6.03 2.50
N ASN A 91 15.87 -7.21 2.65
CA ASN A 91 15.74 -7.94 3.90
C ASN A 91 15.29 -7.02 5.05
N ASP A 92 14.19 -6.33 4.80
CA ASP A 92 13.54 -5.35 5.70
C ASP A 92 14.39 -4.11 6.06
N THR A 93 15.62 -4.02 5.58
CA THR A 93 16.47 -2.84 5.72
C THR A 93 16.17 -1.85 4.59
N ARG A 94 15.82 -0.62 4.94
CA ARG A 94 15.56 0.45 3.99
C ARG A 94 16.84 0.83 3.24
N ILE A 95 16.73 1.24 1.98
CA ILE A 95 17.80 1.92 1.26
C ILE A 95 18.24 3.15 2.06
N THR A 96 19.54 3.38 2.16
CA THR A 96 20.06 4.53 2.89
C THR A 96 19.90 5.83 2.09
N GLU A 97 19.84 6.98 2.77
CA GLU A 97 19.80 8.29 2.14
C GLU A 97 21.00 8.51 1.22
N ALA A 98 22.18 8.05 1.61
CA ALA A 98 23.40 8.12 0.80
C ALA A 98 23.25 7.34 -0.51
N GLU A 99 22.69 6.12 -0.47
CA GLU A 99 22.42 5.31 -1.66
C GLU A 99 21.33 5.96 -2.55
N VAL A 100 20.30 6.57 -1.95
CA VAL A 100 19.29 7.34 -2.71
C VAL A 100 19.96 8.50 -3.46
N ILE A 101 20.83 9.27 -2.78
CA ILE A 101 21.56 10.39 -3.41
C ILE A 101 22.41 9.88 -4.58
N GLU A 102 23.20 8.83 -4.36
CA GLU A 102 24.12 8.27 -5.35
C GLU A 102 23.36 7.78 -6.60
N ILE A 103 22.33 6.97 -6.41
CA ILE A 103 21.57 6.37 -7.52
C ILE A 103 20.76 7.45 -8.25
N ALA A 104 20.12 8.38 -7.54
CA ALA A 104 19.37 9.45 -8.15
C ALA A 104 20.27 10.39 -8.97
N HIS A 105 21.48 10.68 -8.49
CA HIS A 105 22.47 11.49 -9.22
C HIS A 105 22.92 10.77 -10.49
N MET A 106 23.31 9.52 -10.41
CA MET A 106 23.69 8.70 -11.55
C MET A 106 22.58 8.70 -12.63
N LEU A 107 21.33 8.41 -12.24
CA LEU A 107 20.20 8.41 -13.17
C LEU A 107 19.94 9.79 -13.79
N ARG A 108 20.08 10.85 -13.02
CA ARG A 108 19.94 12.23 -13.52
C ARG A 108 20.99 12.56 -14.58
N GLU A 109 22.23 12.15 -14.39
CA GLU A 109 23.31 12.35 -15.36
C GLU A 109 23.03 11.55 -16.64
N GLU A 110 22.71 10.27 -16.53
CA GLU A 110 22.38 9.43 -17.67
C GLU A 110 21.17 9.94 -18.47
N VAL A 111 20.11 10.38 -17.80
CA VAL A 111 18.92 10.94 -18.46
C VAL A 111 19.25 12.29 -19.13
N SER A 112 20.14 13.11 -18.55
CA SER A 112 20.44 14.47 -19.04
C SER A 112 21.05 14.53 -20.44
N VAL A 113 21.67 13.45 -20.88
CA VAL A 113 22.29 13.30 -22.23
C VAL A 113 21.36 12.66 -23.25
N THR A 114 20.08 12.49 -22.90
CA THR A 114 19.04 11.89 -23.76
C THR A 114 17.84 12.83 -23.90
N ASP A 115 16.92 12.50 -24.81
CA ASP A 115 15.63 13.18 -24.97
C ASP A 115 14.53 12.62 -24.06
N LEU A 116 14.88 11.73 -23.10
CA LEU A 116 13.93 11.13 -22.19
C LEU A 116 13.41 12.15 -21.18
N ASN A 117 12.10 12.11 -20.94
CA ASN A 117 11.43 12.90 -19.93
C ASN A 117 10.68 11.99 -18.95
N PRO A 118 11.40 11.23 -18.11
CA PRO A 118 10.76 10.26 -17.23
C PRO A 118 9.98 10.96 -16.12
N THR A 119 8.93 10.28 -15.67
CA THR A 119 8.13 10.67 -14.51
C THR A 119 8.85 10.28 -13.21
N PHE A 120 8.36 10.80 -12.08
CA PHE A 120 8.81 10.42 -10.76
C PHE A 120 8.80 8.89 -10.55
N PHE A 121 7.67 8.24 -10.88
CA PHE A 121 7.53 6.81 -10.63
C PHE A 121 8.40 5.94 -11.55
N GLU A 122 8.63 6.36 -12.79
CA GLU A 122 9.57 5.70 -13.70
C GLU A 122 11.01 5.75 -13.17
N ILE A 123 11.46 6.91 -12.66
CA ILE A 123 12.79 7.03 -12.05
C ILE A 123 12.90 6.21 -10.76
N VAL A 124 11.91 6.26 -9.88
CA VAL A 124 11.93 5.50 -8.61
C VAL A 124 11.91 3.98 -8.87
N THR A 125 11.18 3.53 -9.91
CA THR A 125 11.21 2.13 -10.35
C THR A 125 12.60 1.74 -10.85
N ALA A 126 13.23 2.60 -11.67
CA ALA A 126 14.59 2.37 -12.16
C ALA A 126 15.62 2.33 -11.01
N MET A 127 15.49 3.22 -10.01
CA MET A 127 16.31 3.20 -8.79
C MET A 127 16.19 1.86 -8.06
N ALA A 128 14.95 1.38 -7.87
CA ALA A 128 14.71 0.12 -7.17
C ALA A 128 15.34 -1.08 -7.88
N PHE A 129 15.13 -1.20 -9.19
CA PHE A 129 15.65 -2.32 -9.97
C PHE A 129 17.18 -2.30 -10.08
N TYR A 130 17.77 -1.11 -10.27
CA TYR A 130 19.22 -0.95 -10.24
C TYR A 130 19.78 -1.35 -8.87
N TYR A 131 19.17 -0.86 -7.78
CA TYR A 131 19.62 -1.19 -6.42
C TYR A 131 19.54 -2.69 -6.12
N PHE A 132 18.45 -3.34 -6.50
CA PHE A 132 18.27 -4.78 -6.33
C PHE A 132 19.32 -5.60 -7.10
N SER A 133 19.57 -5.24 -8.35
CA SER A 133 20.61 -5.88 -9.18
C SER A 133 22.00 -5.64 -8.59
N PHE A 134 22.34 -4.40 -8.25
CA PHE A 134 23.64 -4.03 -7.65
C PHE A 134 23.91 -4.79 -6.34
N LYS A 135 22.89 -4.91 -5.50
CA LYS A 135 22.96 -5.65 -4.22
C LYS A 135 22.78 -7.16 -4.39
N LYS A 136 22.57 -7.66 -5.61
CA LYS A 136 22.43 -9.09 -5.95
C LYS A 136 21.35 -9.78 -5.11
N VAL A 137 20.13 -9.26 -5.14
CA VAL A 137 18.99 -9.94 -4.50
C VAL A 137 18.64 -11.22 -5.27
N ASP A 138 18.18 -12.24 -4.55
CA ASP A 138 17.67 -13.48 -5.15
C ASP A 138 16.26 -13.26 -5.73
N TRP A 139 15.45 -12.50 -4.98
CA TRP A 139 14.06 -12.19 -5.30
C TRP A 139 13.77 -10.71 -5.18
N ALA A 140 12.92 -10.19 -6.06
CA ALA A 140 12.26 -8.90 -5.89
C ALA A 140 10.74 -9.09 -5.80
N VAL A 141 10.13 -8.59 -4.73
CA VAL A 141 8.68 -8.48 -4.60
C VAL A 141 8.29 -7.05 -4.91
N VAL A 142 7.52 -6.87 -5.98
CA VAL A 142 7.30 -5.56 -6.59
C VAL A 142 5.81 -5.24 -6.63
N GLU A 143 5.41 -4.18 -5.95
CA GLU A 143 4.08 -3.60 -6.01
C GLU A 143 3.97 -2.63 -7.19
N THR A 144 2.88 -2.70 -7.98
CA THR A 144 2.58 -1.68 -9.00
C THR A 144 2.23 -0.34 -8.34
N GLY A 145 2.62 0.77 -8.95
CA GLY A 145 2.20 2.08 -8.50
C GLY A 145 0.71 2.32 -8.76
N MET A 146 0.28 2.13 -10.01
CA MET A 146 -1.10 2.34 -10.44
C MET A 146 -1.44 1.46 -11.63
N GLY A 147 -2.63 0.84 -11.61
CA GLY A 147 -3.06 -0.04 -12.69
C GLY A 147 -2.22 -1.31 -12.76
N GLY A 148 -1.57 -1.53 -13.88
CA GLY A 148 -0.71 -2.68 -14.13
C GLY A 148 -0.15 -2.68 -15.55
N ARG A 149 -1.00 -2.65 -16.58
CA ARG A 149 -0.63 -2.78 -18.01
C ARG A 149 0.45 -1.79 -18.44
N LEU A 150 0.32 -0.54 -18.06
CA LEU A 150 1.20 0.57 -18.39
C LEU A 150 1.99 1.12 -17.19
N ASP A 151 1.98 0.38 -16.07
CA ASP A 151 2.76 0.72 -14.89
C ASP A 151 4.26 0.53 -15.15
N ALA A 152 5.09 1.44 -14.65
CA ALA A 152 6.54 1.38 -14.87
C ALA A 152 7.16 0.05 -14.43
N THR A 153 6.59 -0.61 -13.43
CA THR A 153 7.08 -1.93 -12.97
C THR A 153 6.82 -3.06 -13.97
N ASN A 154 5.92 -2.87 -14.96
CA ASN A 154 5.50 -3.93 -15.88
C ASN A 154 6.50 -4.27 -17.00
N VAL A 155 7.72 -3.77 -16.91
CA VAL A 155 8.85 -4.16 -17.80
C VAL A 155 9.43 -5.52 -17.42
N MET A 156 9.19 -6.02 -16.20
CA MET A 156 9.69 -7.30 -15.70
C MET A 156 8.89 -8.51 -16.21
N HIS A 157 9.50 -9.70 -16.13
CA HIS A 157 8.85 -10.98 -16.36
C HIS A 157 8.88 -11.82 -15.07
N PRO A 158 7.83 -11.77 -14.23
CA PRO A 158 7.83 -12.37 -12.90
C PRO A 158 7.63 -13.90 -12.94
N ASP A 159 7.99 -14.58 -11.85
CA ASP A 159 7.70 -16.00 -11.63
C ASP A 159 6.25 -16.26 -11.19
N VAL A 160 5.63 -15.28 -10.52
CA VAL A 160 4.22 -15.28 -10.11
C VAL A 160 3.66 -13.88 -10.23
N THR A 161 2.44 -13.76 -10.73
CA THR A 161 1.66 -12.51 -10.71
C THR A 161 0.55 -12.59 -9.67
N VAL A 162 0.24 -11.44 -9.05
CA VAL A 162 -0.82 -11.34 -8.05
C VAL A 162 -1.73 -10.18 -8.38
N ILE A 163 -3.04 -10.41 -8.33
CA ILE A 163 -4.06 -9.36 -8.31
C ILE A 163 -4.85 -9.51 -7.03
N THR A 164 -4.60 -8.62 -6.04
CA THR A 164 -5.19 -8.77 -4.70
C THR A 164 -6.70 -8.65 -4.72
N ASN A 165 -7.22 -7.52 -5.15
CA ASN A 165 -8.62 -7.25 -5.40
C ASN A 165 -8.79 -6.15 -6.44
N ILE A 166 -10.02 -5.98 -6.93
CA ILE A 166 -10.40 -4.92 -7.84
C ILE A 166 -11.52 -4.09 -7.21
N GLY A 167 -11.38 -2.79 -7.20
CA GLY A 167 -12.37 -1.82 -6.73
C GLY A 167 -12.18 -0.49 -7.45
N LEU A 168 -13.14 0.42 -7.32
CA LEU A 168 -13.07 1.75 -7.91
C LEU A 168 -12.00 2.58 -7.19
N ASP A 169 -10.94 2.90 -7.91
CA ASP A 169 -9.89 3.83 -7.49
C ASP A 169 -9.14 4.32 -8.73
N HIS A 170 -8.62 5.55 -8.69
CA HIS A 170 -7.92 6.18 -9.82
C HIS A 170 -8.71 6.18 -11.13
N CYS A 171 -10.04 6.40 -11.05
CA CYS A 171 -10.94 6.32 -12.20
C CYS A 171 -10.54 7.27 -13.35
N GLU A 172 -9.98 8.43 -13.04
CA GLU A 172 -9.46 9.38 -14.03
C GLU A 172 -8.44 8.76 -15.00
N PHE A 173 -7.67 7.75 -14.54
CA PHE A 173 -6.58 7.13 -15.31
C PHE A 173 -6.88 5.70 -15.75
N LEU A 174 -7.67 4.96 -14.98
CA LEU A 174 -7.88 3.53 -15.19
C LEU A 174 -9.25 3.20 -15.80
N GLY A 175 -10.11 4.22 -15.97
CA GLY A 175 -11.48 4.07 -16.46
C GLY A 175 -12.51 4.04 -15.33
N ASP A 176 -13.77 4.25 -15.71
CA ASP A 176 -14.87 4.50 -14.78
C ASP A 176 -15.63 3.23 -14.37
N SER A 177 -15.23 2.07 -14.92
CA SER A 177 -15.88 0.80 -14.63
C SER A 177 -14.91 -0.21 -13.98
N ILE A 178 -15.47 -1.12 -13.19
CA ILE A 178 -14.71 -2.26 -12.63
C ILE A 178 -14.06 -3.08 -13.75
N SER A 179 -14.72 -3.19 -14.91
CA SER A 179 -14.17 -3.92 -16.07
C SER A 179 -12.91 -3.25 -16.63
N ASP A 180 -12.92 -1.91 -16.77
CA ASP A 180 -11.75 -1.16 -17.26
C ASP A 180 -10.58 -1.30 -16.30
N ILE A 181 -10.83 -1.12 -14.99
CA ILE A 181 -9.82 -1.26 -13.94
C ILE A 181 -9.28 -2.70 -13.91
N THR A 182 -10.13 -3.70 -14.11
CA THR A 182 -9.72 -5.11 -14.22
C THR A 182 -8.78 -5.31 -15.40
N TYR A 183 -9.12 -4.77 -16.57
CA TYR A 183 -8.28 -4.86 -17.78
C TYR A 183 -6.89 -4.22 -17.56
N GLU A 184 -6.84 -3.02 -16.98
CA GLU A 184 -5.58 -2.34 -16.71
C GLU A 184 -4.71 -3.13 -15.71
N LYS A 185 -5.30 -3.67 -14.64
CA LYS A 185 -4.54 -4.45 -13.64
C LYS A 185 -4.13 -5.82 -14.19
N ALA A 186 -4.99 -6.49 -14.97
CA ALA A 186 -4.69 -7.75 -15.63
C ALA A 186 -3.54 -7.67 -16.64
N GLY A 187 -3.14 -6.45 -17.02
CA GLY A 187 -1.96 -6.23 -17.87
C GLY A 187 -0.64 -6.75 -17.32
N ILE A 188 -0.54 -7.03 -16.03
CA ILE A 188 0.66 -7.65 -15.43
C ILE A 188 0.74 -9.16 -15.66
N ILE A 189 -0.36 -9.84 -16.01
CA ILE A 189 -0.35 -11.28 -16.30
C ILE A 189 0.56 -11.53 -17.50
N LYS A 190 1.52 -12.45 -17.40
CA LYS A 190 2.46 -12.79 -18.49
C LYS A 190 2.18 -14.21 -18.98
N SER A 191 2.60 -14.49 -20.22
CA SER A 191 2.41 -15.81 -20.82
C SER A 191 3.08 -16.91 -19.99
N GLY A 192 2.32 -17.93 -19.61
CA GLY A 192 2.78 -19.08 -18.82
C GLY A 192 3.12 -18.77 -17.35
N VAL A 193 2.84 -17.54 -16.87
CA VAL A 193 3.10 -17.15 -15.48
C VAL A 193 1.83 -17.27 -14.65
N PRO A 194 1.82 -18.05 -13.55
CA PRO A 194 0.64 -18.23 -12.72
C PRO A 194 0.15 -16.92 -12.12
N LEU A 195 -1.17 -16.76 -12.08
CA LEU A 195 -1.90 -15.66 -11.42
C LEU A 195 -2.51 -16.15 -10.11
N VAL A 196 -2.32 -15.38 -9.04
CA VAL A 196 -3.05 -15.55 -7.77
C VAL A 196 -3.97 -14.36 -7.57
N THR A 197 -5.23 -14.62 -7.22
CA THR A 197 -6.19 -13.53 -6.93
C THR A 197 -7.05 -13.82 -5.71
N ALA A 198 -7.32 -12.77 -4.93
CA ALA A 198 -8.27 -12.79 -3.84
C ALA A 198 -9.52 -11.94 -4.13
N SER A 199 -9.79 -11.64 -5.39
CA SER A 199 -11.06 -11.02 -5.79
C SER A 199 -12.22 -11.96 -5.47
N LEU A 200 -13.34 -11.38 -5.00
CA LEU A 200 -14.57 -12.11 -4.68
C LEU A 200 -15.70 -11.80 -5.67
N ASP A 201 -15.50 -10.84 -6.58
CA ASP A 201 -16.49 -10.46 -7.59
C ASP A 201 -16.42 -11.42 -8.79
N GLU A 202 -17.53 -12.08 -9.10
CA GLU A 202 -17.62 -13.08 -10.18
C GLU A 202 -17.31 -12.48 -11.57
N ASN A 203 -17.71 -11.23 -11.84
CA ASN A 203 -17.43 -10.59 -13.13
C ASN A 203 -15.94 -10.33 -13.29
N VAL A 204 -15.30 -9.87 -12.22
CA VAL A 204 -13.84 -9.69 -12.16
C VAL A 204 -13.14 -11.04 -12.37
N LEU A 205 -13.57 -12.09 -11.67
CA LEU A 205 -12.98 -13.43 -11.79
C LEU A 205 -13.11 -14.00 -13.20
N ASN A 206 -14.28 -13.84 -13.83
CA ASN A 206 -14.51 -14.28 -15.21
C ASN A 206 -13.61 -13.53 -16.20
N GLN A 207 -13.44 -12.22 -16.05
CA GLN A 207 -12.56 -11.42 -16.89
C GLN A 207 -11.09 -11.80 -16.69
N LEU A 208 -10.63 -11.97 -15.44
CA LEU A 208 -9.27 -12.42 -15.13
C LEU A 208 -9.01 -13.83 -15.68
N ALA A 209 -9.97 -14.76 -15.56
CA ALA A 209 -9.85 -16.10 -16.09
C ALA A 209 -9.76 -16.12 -17.63
N GLY A 210 -10.53 -15.28 -18.32
CA GLY A 210 -10.43 -15.10 -19.78
C GLY A 210 -9.05 -14.63 -20.19
N ILE A 211 -8.52 -13.56 -19.57
CA ILE A 211 -7.20 -13.02 -19.89
C ILE A 211 -6.08 -14.01 -19.52
N ALA A 212 -6.19 -14.73 -18.41
CA ALA A 212 -5.23 -15.76 -18.00
C ALA A 212 -5.22 -16.92 -19.03
N GLY A 213 -6.40 -17.35 -19.48
CA GLY A 213 -6.54 -18.38 -20.52
C GLY A 213 -5.87 -17.99 -21.83
N GLU A 214 -6.06 -16.76 -22.33
CA GLU A 214 -5.41 -16.24 -23.55
C GLU A 214 -3.88 -16.25 -23.42
N ARG A 215 -3.34 -16.15 -22.20
CA ARG A 215 -1.90 -16.13 -21.91
C ARG A 215 -1.34 -17.47 -21.43
N ASN A 216 -2.14 -18.53 -21.46
CA ASN A 216 -1.77 -19.85 -20.90
C ASN A 216 -1.23 -19.74 -19.46
N ALA A 217 -1.81 -18.88 -18.65
CA ALA A 217 -1.46 -18.64 -17.25
C ALA A 217 -2.43 -19.39 -16.35
N ASP A 218 -1.93 -20.24 -15.46
CA ASP A 218 -2.76 -20.89 -14.45
C ASP A 218 -3.29 -19.85 -13.48
N ILE A 219 -4.58 -19.88 -13.18
CA ILE A 219 -5.21 -18.95 -12.22
C ILE A 219 -5.55 -19.68 -10.92
N HIS A 220 -5.16 -19.08 -9.80
CA HIS A 220 -5.44 -19.55 -8.43
C HIS A 220 -6.34 -18.55 -7.72
N ILE A 221 -7.55 -18.99 -7.38
CA ILE A 221 -8.65 -18.14 -6.90
C ILE A 221 -8.92 -18.42 -5.43
N TYR A 222 -8.95 -17.38 -4.58
CA TYR A 222 -9.40 -17.48 -3.19
C TYR A 222 -10.86 -17.95 -3.13
N GLY A 223 -11.14 -18.85 -2.20
CA GLY A 223 -12.46 -19.49 -2.05
C GLY A 223 -12.67 -20.70 -2.97
N LYS A 224 -11.76 -20.95 -3.94
CA LYS A 224 -11.80 -22.12 -4.84
C LYS A 224 -10.56 -23.00 -4.69
N ASP A 225 -9.36 -22.42 -4.87
CA ASP A 225 -8.08 -23.14 -4.89
C ASP A 225 -7.33 -23.01 -3.56
N PHE A 226 -7.65 -22.00 -2.79
CA PHE A 226 -7.16 -21.77 -1.43
C PHE A 226 -8.17 -20.91 -0.66
N SER A 227 -8.17 -21.03 0.67
CA SER A 227 -9.07 -20.28 1.54
C SER A 227 -8.46 -20.07 2.93
N GLY A 228 -9.14 -19.32 3.77
CA GLY A 228 -8.76 -19.18 5.18
C GLY A 228 -9.90 -18.65 6.03
N LEU A 229 -9.71 -18.80 7.33
CA LEU A 229 -10.64 -18.33 8.35
C LEU A 229 -9.85 -17.58 9.44
N ILE A 230 -10.45 -16.58 10.05
CA ILE A 230 -9.91 -15.96 11.25
C ILE A 230 -10.31 -16.81 12.44
N ALA A 231 -9.33 -17.51 13.03
CA ALA A 231 -9.52 -18.31 14.24
C ALA A 231 -9.63 -17.41 15.48
N ASN A 232 -8.83 -16.34 15.54
CA ASN A 232 -8.87 -15.31 16.59
C ASN A 232 -8.39 -13.97 16.05
N MET A 233 -8.88 -12.87 16.63
CA MET A 233 -8.45 -11.52 16.31
C MET A 233 -8.57 -10.62 17.53
N ASP A 234 -7.49 -9.89 17.84
CA ASP A 234 -7.46 -8.80 18.79
C ASP A 234 -6.95 -7.51 18.11
N ASP A 235 -6.70 -6.48 18.89
CA ASP A 235 -6.29 -5.15 18.39
C ASP A 235 -4.83 -5.09 17.91
N ARG A 236 -4.09 -6.20 17.96
CA ARG A 236 -2.67 -6.30 17.58
C ARG A 236 -2.37 -7.48 16.68
N HIS A 237 -3.15 -8.55 16.77
CA HIS A 237 -2.88 -9.81 16.09
C HIS A 237 -4.13 -10.41 15.48
N ILE A 238 -3.93 -11.10 14.36
CA ILE A 238 -4.89 -12.10 13.88
C ILE A 238 -4.25 -13.48 13.93
N SER A 239 -5.05 -14.50 14.23
CA SER A 239 -4.70 -15.90 14.06
C SER A 239 -5.56 -16.46 12.94
N ILE A 240 -4.95 -17.05 11.93
CA ILE A 240 -5.66 -17.54 10.74
C ILE A 240 -5.44 -19.04 10.57
N ASP A 241 -6.49 -19.72 10.14
CA ASP A 241 -6.42 -21.07 9.58
C ASP A 241 -6.42 -20.93 8.06
N TYR A 242 -5.54 -21.66 7.39
CA TYR A 242 -5.37 -21.63 5.94
C TYR A 242 -5.52 -23.01 5.34
N GLU A 243 -6.21 -23.10 4.24
CA GLU A 243 -6.39 -24.29 3.41
C GLU A 243 -5.94 -24.00 1.98
N GLY A 244 -5.04 -24.84 1.42
CA GLY A 244 -4.53 -24.73 0.05
C GLY A 244 -3.83 -26.00 -0.36
N TYR A 245 -2.62 -25.89 -0.95
CA TYR A 245 -1.77 -27.06 -1.19
C TYR A 245 -1.32 -27.73 0.12
N ARG A 246 -1.19 -26.95 1.17
CA ARG A 246 -1.02 -27.38 2.56
C ARG A 246 -2.08 -26.71 3.43
N SER A 247 -2.38 -27.33 4.56
CA SER A 247 -3.24 -26.77 5.61
C SER A 247 -2.38 -26.29 6.76
N TYR A 248 -2.68 -25.11 7.26
CA TYR A 248 -2.02 -24.53 8.43
C TYR A 248 -3.10 -24.05 9.41
N SER A 249 -2.91 -24.32 10.68
CA SER A 249 -3.80 -23.84 11.74
C SER A 249 -3.10 -22.87 12.67
N ASN A 250 -3.82 -21.88 13.17
CA ASN A 250 -3.36 -20.90 14.14
C ASN A 250 -2.08 -20.14 13.70
N LEU A 251 -2.00 -19.75 12.44
CA LEU A 251 -0.94 -18.86 11.96
C LEU A 251 -1.12 -17.48 12.57
N THR A 252 -0.21 -17.10 13.46
CA THR A 252 -0.27 -15.79 14.12
C THR A 252 0.42 -14.73 13.26
N VAL A 253 -0.27 -13.61 13.06
CA VAL A 253 0.21 -12.45 12.28
C VAL A 253 0.09 -11.21 13.16
N PRO A 254 1.17 -10.42 13.36
CA PRO A 254 1.16 -9.23 14.22
C PRO A 254 0.51 -8.02 13.52
N LEU A 255 -0.66 -8.24 12.97
CA LEU A 255 -1.50 -7.26 12.30
C LEU A 255 -2.93 -7.46 12.75
N SER A 256 -3.71 -6.40 12.76
CA SER A 256 -5.15 -6.45 13.02
C SER A 256 -5.95 -6.12 11.76
N GLY A 257 -7.27 -6.44 11.79
CA GLY A 257 -8.19 -6.16 10.71
C GLY A 257 -8.51 -7.37 9.81
N GLU A 258 -9.81 -7.57 9.57
CA GLU A 258 -10.33 -8.73 8.82
C GLU A 258 -9.80 -8.80 7.38
N TYR A 259 -9.54 -7.64 6.76
CA TYR A 259 -9.01 -7.55 5.40
C TYR A 259 -7.59 -8.15 5.26
N GLN A 260 -6.87 -8.32 6.36
CA GLN A 260 -5.55 -8.97 6.33
C GLN A 260 -5.63 -10.48 6.05
N LEU A 261 -6.77 -11.12 6.35
CA LEU A 261 -6.96 -12.54 6.03
C LEU A 261 -6.68 -12.83 4.55
N LEU A 262 -7.32 -12.07 3.65
CA LEU A 262 -7.16 -12.24 2.20
C LEU A 262 -5.72 -12.00 1.76
N ASN A 263 -5.07 -10.96 2.31
CA ASN A 263 -3.69 -10.62 1.99
C ASN A 263 -2.72 -11.73 2.40
N MET A 264 -2.88 -12.27 3.60
CA MET A 264 -2.02 -13.34 4.12
C MET A 264 -2.25 -14.66 3.38
N CYS A 265 -3.50 -15.05 3.14
CA CYS A 265 -3.81 -16.24 2.35
C CYS A 265 -3.23 -16.16 0.94
N THR A 266 -3.32 -14.98 0.31
CA THR A 266 -2.71 -14.73 -1.00
C THR A 266 -1.19 -14.90 -0.96
N ALA A 267 -0.53 -14.35 0.06
CA ALA A 267 0.92 -14.49 0.23
C ALA A 267 1.36 -15.93 0.44
N ILE A 268 0.61 -16.70 1.26
CA ILE A 268 0.87 -18.14 1.45
C ILE A 268 0.74 -18.87 0.12
N ARG A 269 -0.33 -18.60 -0.66
CA ARG A 269 -0.55 -19.25 -1.95
C ARG A 269 0.57 -18.96 -2.95
N VAL A 270 1.08 -17.74 -3.01
CA VAL A 270 2.27 -17.40 -3.81
C VAL A 270 3.45 -18.28 -3.41
N CYS A 271 3.73 -18.40 -2.12
CA CYS A 271 4.84 -19.21 -1.61
C CYS A 271 4.65 -20.71 -1.89
N GLU A 272 3.41 -21.24 -1.84
CA GLU A 272 3.11 -22.62 -2.24
C GLU A 272 3.41 -22.86 -3.73
N ILE A 273 3.06 -21.91 -4.61
CA ILE A 273 3.38 -22.00 -6.04
C ILE A 273 4.89 -22.03 -6.25
N LEU A 274 5.64 -21.19 -5.55
CA LEU A 274 7.09 -21.21 -5.61
C LEU A 274 7.66 -22.55 -5.11
N LYS A 275 7.10 -23.12 -4.04
CA LYS A 275 7.48 -24.46 -3.54
C LYS A 275 7.21 -25.54 -4.59
N ILE A 276 6.06 -25.51 -5.28
CA ILE A 276 5.73 -26.44 -6.37
C ILE A 276 6.71 -26.28 -7.55
N LYS A 277 7.17 -25.05 -7.85
CA LYS A 277 8.21 -24.77 -8.84
C LYS A 277 9.62 -25.24 -8.41
N GLY A 278 9.78 -25.82 -7.22
CA GLY A 278 11.05 -26.42 -6.76
C GLY A 278 11.90 -25.48 -5.88
N PHE A 279 11.41 -24.31 -5.48
CA PHE A 279 12.13 -23.46 -4.54
C PHE A 279 12.01 -24.00 -3.11
N HIS A 280 13.08 -23.81 -2.34
CA HIS A 280 13.13 -24.29 -0.95
C HIS A 280 12.31 -23.37 -0.02
N ILE A 281 11.02 -23.67 0.12
CA ILE A 281 10.10 -22.97 1.03
C ILE A 281 9.57 -23.98 2.04
N SER A 282 10.03 -23.86 3.30
CA SER A 282 9.61 -24.74 4.38
C SER A 282 8.30 -24.25 5.01
N ASP A 283 7.55 -25.17 5.60
CA ASP A 283 6.33 -24.81 6.36
C ASP A 283 6.68 -23.92 7.56
N GLN A 284 7.89 -24.12 8.15
CA GLN A 284 8.37 -23.27 9.23
C GLN A 284 8.65 -21.84 8.74
N SER A 285 9.24 -21.69 7.54
CA SER A 285 9.51 -20.35 6.97
C SER A 285 8.23 -19.57 6.69
N ILE A 286 7.14 -20.25 6.30
CA ILE A 286 5.83 -19.62 6.15
C ILE A 286 5.33 -19.10 7.51
N LYS A 287 5.40 -19.94 8.56
CA LYS A 287 4.95 -19.56 9.91
C LYS A 287 5.78 -18.40 10.47
N SER A 288 7.10 -18.53 10.45
CA SER A 288 7.98 -17.47 10.97
C SER A 288 7.86 -16.19 10.15
N GLY A 289 7.79 -16.30 8.83
CA GLY A 289 7.65 -15.13 7.96
C GLY A 289 6.37 -14.35 8.23
N LEU A 290 5.27 -15.03 8.54
CA LEU A 290 4.01 -14.35 8.93
C LEU A 290 4.11 -13.71 10.33
N GLN A 291 4.85 -14.29 11.26
CA GLN A 291 5.07 -13.74 12.61
C GLN A 291 5.99 -12.51 12.60
N ASP A 292 6.92 -12.43 11.65
CA ASP A 292 7.90 -11.35 11.55
C ASP A 292 7.43 -10.15 10.70
N ILE A 293 6.17 -10.16 10.23
CA ILE A 293 5.64 -9.09 9.39
C ILE A 293 5.59 -7.77 10.15
N ASN A 294 6.09 -6.72 9.50
CA ASN A 294 5.95 -5.34 9.98
C ASN A 294 5.36 -4.45 8.87
N ILE A 295 4.10 -4.06 9.04
CA ILE A 295 3.37 -3.20 8.08
C ILE A 295 2.89 -1.96 8.81
N GLN A 296 3.31 -0.80 8.34
CA GLN A 296 2.93 0.48 8.92
C GLN A 296 1.63 1.01 8.32
N GLY A 297 0.87 1.78 9.11
CA GLY A 297 -0.35 2.44 8.65
C GLY A 297 -1.51 1.48 8.34
N ARG A 298 -1.57 0.33 9.00
CA ARG A 298 -2.67 -0.64 8.91
C ARG A 298 -3.12 -1.04 10.31
N LEU A 299 -4.14 -0.36 10.84
CA LEU A 299 -4.59 -0.47 12.22
C LEU A 299 -3.39 -0.47 13.20
N GLU A 300 -2.49 0.48 13.00
CA GLU A 300 -1.23 0.60 13.74
C GLU A 300 -1.41 1.49 14.97
N TRP A 301 -1.08 0.96 16.15
CA TRP A 301 -0.99 1.75 17.37
C TRP A 301 0.28 2.61 17.37
N VAL A 302 0.12 3.94 17.36
CA VAL A 302 1.24 4.91 17.39
C VAL A 302 1.37 5.62 18.74
N SER A 303 0.39 5.48 19.61
CA SER A 303 0.44 5.93 21.01
C SER A 303 -0.50 5.07 21.85
N GLN A 304 -0.13 4.85 23.13
CA GLN A 304 -0.98 4.16 24.09
C GLN A 304 -1.64 5.13 25.08
N THR A 305 -1.06 6.33 25.27
CA THR A 305 -1.54 7.33 26.23
C THR A 305 -1.40 8.73 25.63
N PRO A 306 -2.49 9.32 25.13
CA PRO A 306 -3.78 8.68 24.85
C PRO A 306 -3.65 7.64 23.72
N PRO A 307 -4.60 6.69 23.61
CA PRO A 307 -4.56 5.66 22.58
C PRO A 307 -4.85 6.25 21.19
N VAL A 308 -3.86 6.19 20.31
CA VAL A 308 -3.95 6.67 18.92
C VAL A 308 -3.68 5.52 17.97
N LEU A 309 -4.68 5.22 17.13
CA LEU A 309 -4.67 4.19 16.09
C LEU A 309 -4.67 4.87 14.73
N ILE A 310 -3.77 4.48 13.82
CA ILE A 310 -3.74 4.99 12.45
C ILE A 310 -4.08 3.90 11.44
N ASP A 311 -4.78 4.29 10.37
CA ASP A 311 -5.02 3.46 9.19
C ASP A 311 -5.03 4.32 7.92
N CYS A 312 -4.41 3.83 6.84
CA CYS A 312 -4.29 4.56 5.58
C CYS A 312 -5.44 4.29 4.59
N ALA A 313 -6.62 3.89 5.06
CA ALA A 313 -7.80 3.75 4.21
C ALA A 313 -8.11 5.08 3.50
N HIS A 314 -8.18 5.06 2.15
CA HIS A 314 -8.28 6.26 1.32
C HIS A 314 -9.23 6.11 0.13
N ASN A 315 -9.99 5.02 0.09
CA ASN A 315 -11.12 4.81 -0.82
C ASN A 315 -12.29 4.17 -0.07
N GLN A 316 -13.47 4.17 -0.69
CA GLN A 316 -14.71 3.73 -0.04
C GLN A 316 -14.64 2.27 0.45
N GLU A 317 -14.06 1.37 -0.34
CA GLU A 317 -13.95 -0.05 0.00
C GLU A 317 -13.02 -0.28 1.19
N ALA A 318 -11.86 0.38 1.20
CA ALA A 318 -10.93 0.35 2.34
C ALA A 318 -11.58 0.94 3.61
N ALA A 319 -12.30 2.06 3.49
CA ALA A 319 -13.02 2.67 4.60
C ALA A 319 -14.11 1.74 5.15
N LYS A 320 -14.84 1.02 4.28
CA LYS A 320 -15.83 0.02 4.69
C LYS A 320 -15.19 -1.12 5.47
N SER A 321 -14.07 -1.64 4.99
CA SER A 321 -13.32 -2.72 5.65
C SER A 321 -12.74 -2.28 6.99
N LEU A 322 -12.21 -1.05 7.06
CA LEU A 322 -11.75 -0.44 8.31
C LEU A 322 -12.92 -0.29 9.30
N ALA A 323 -14.05 0.22 8.84
CA ALA A 323 -15.24 0.40 9.68
C ALA A 323 -15.73 -0.91 10.30
N ALA A 324 -15.75 -1.98 9.54
CA ALA A 324 -16.11 -3.32 10.02
C ALA A 324 -15.13 -3.79 11.11
N SER A 325 -13.82 -3.61 10.86
CA SER A 325 -12.77 -3.99 11.81
C SER A 325 -12.85 -3.19 13.11
N ILE A 326 -13.06 -1.87 13.07
CA ILE A 326 -13.21 -1.03 14.25
C ILE A 326 -14.41 -1.46 15.11
N LYS A 327 -15.57 -1.71 14.49
CA LYS A 327 -16.77 -2.18 15.20
C LYS A 327 -16.53 -3.50 15.92
N ARG A 328 -15.80 -4.43 15.30
CA ARG A 328 -15.52 -5.74 15.87
C ARG A 328 -14.47 -5.68 16.98
N LEU A 329 -13.42 -4.89 16.79
CA LEU A 329 -12.30 -4.80 17.74
C LEU A 329 -12.65 -3.96 18.98
N PHE A 330 -13.47 -2.93 18.82
CA PHE A 330 -13.72 -1.93 19.86
C PHE A 330 -15.22 -1.68 20.11
N PRO A 331 -16.03 -2.73 20.35
CA PRO A 331 -17.49 -2.60 20.43
C PRO A 331 -17.96 -1.69 21.57
N ASN A 332 -17.14 -1.51 22.61
CA ASN A 332 -17.46 -0.74 23.81
C ASN A 332 -16.66 0.56 23.93
N LYS A 333 -15.92 0.97 22.87
CA LYS A 333 -15.15 2.21 22.87
C LYS A 333 -15.82 3.27 22.01
N LYS A 334 -15.71 4.50 22.45
CA LYS A 334 -16.08 5.68 21.68
C LYS A 334 -14.91 6.06 20.76
N ILE A 335 -15.21 6.46 19.54
CA ILE A 335 -14.20 6.82 18.56
C ILE A 335 -14.16 8.34 18.38
N ILE A 336 -12.98 8.91 18.55
CA ILE A 336 -12.63 10.25 18.09
C ILE A 336 -11.96 10.08 16.73
N LEU A 337 -12.67 10.41 15.66
CA LEU A 337 -12.17 10.27 14.29
C LEU A 337 -11.45 11.55 13.86
N ILE A 338 -10.18 11.43 13.49
CA ILE A 338 -9.45 12.46 12.73
C ILE A 338 -9.44 12.00 11.27
N ALA A 339 -10.07 12.79 10.38
CA ALA A 339 -10.14 12.46 8.96
C ALA A 339 -9.53 13.59 8.11
N GLY A 340 -8.54 13.21 7.28
CA GLY A 340 -7.94 14.07 6.26
C GLY A 340 -7.85 13.31 4.94
N ILE A 341 -8.64 13.70 3.94
CA ILE A 341 -8.87 12.97 2.70
C ILE A 341 -8.32 13.79 1.54
N MET A 342 -7.86 13.14 0.47
CA MET A 342 -7.43 13.80 -0.75
C MET A 342 -8.63 14.21 -1.61
N ALA A 343 -8.56 15.37 -2.28
CA ALA A 343 -9.66 15.94 -3.06
C ALA A 343 -10.03 15.10 -4.29
N ASP A 344 -9.06 14.34 -4.82
CA ASP A 344 -9.24 13.42 -5.96
C ASP A 344 -9.91 12.09 -5.59
N LYS A 345 -10.26 11.89 -4.31
CA LYS A 345 -10.91 10.66 -3.82
C LYS A 345 -12.41 10.87 -3.59
N ASP A 346 -13.15 9.76 -3.55
CA ASP A 346 -14.56 9.78 -3.14
C ASP A 346 -14.68 10.11 -1.63
N THR A 347 -14.57 11.41 -1.33
CA THR A 347 -14.64 11.94 0.04
C THR A 347 -15.96 11.58 0.73
N ARG A 348 -17.07 11.62 -0.04
CA ARG A 348 -18.41 11.29 0.49
C ARG A 348 -18.52 9.80 0.81
N GLY A 349 -18.07 8.91 -0.07
CA GLY A 349 -18.10 7.46 0.13
C GLY A 349 -17.26 7.04 1.33
N ILE A 350 -16.08 7.65 1.52
CA ILE A 350 -15.22 7.40 2.69
C ILE A 350 -15.91 7.86 3.98
N LEU A 351 -16.39 9.11 4.03
CA LEU A 351 -17.02 9.68 5.22
C LEU A 351 -18.32 8.96 5.59
N MET A 352 -19.08 8.48 4.60
CA MET A 352 -20.30 7.69 4.83
C MET A 352 -20.02 6.39 5.58
N GLN A 353 -18.82 5.78 5.42
CA GLN A 353 -18.41 4.60 6.16
C GLN A 353 -17.87 4.94 7.55
N MET A 354 -17.13 6.03 7.68
CA MET A 354 -16.33 6.33 8.88
C MET A 354 -17.06 7.21 9.89
N ALA A 355 -17.78 8.24 9.43
CA ALA A 355 -18.43 9.20 10.34
C ALA A 355 -19.49 8.58 11.28
N PRO A 356 -20.30 7.59 10.86
CA PRO A 356 -21.26 6.92 11.75
C PRO A 356 -20.63 6.10 12.89
N LEU A 357 -19.32 5.84 12.86
CA LEU A 357 -18.60 5.14 13.92
C LEU A 357 -18.20 6.06 15.06
N ALA A 358 -18.07 7.34 14.77
CA ALA A 358 -17.43 8.29 15.65
C ALA A 358 -18.43 9.01 16.54
N ASP A 359 -18.08 9.15 17.82
CA ASP A 359 -18.73 10.08 18.72
C ASP A 359 -18.33 11.53 18.40
N THR A 360 -17.07 11.76 18.10
CA THR A 360 -16.51 13.05 17.71
C THR A 360 -15.74 12.93 16.39
N VAL A 361 -16.01 13.83 15.45
CA VAL A 361 -15.30 13.91 14.16
C VAL A 361 -14.51 15.23 14.10
N ILE A 362 -13.22 15.10 13.79
CA ILE A 362 -12.32 16.23 13.58
C ILE A 362 -11.78 16.13 12.14
N LEU A 363 -12.21 17.05 11.31
CA LEU A 363 -11.80 17.14 9.91
C LEU A 363 -10.59 18.03 9.78
N THR A 364 -9.60 17.59 9.00
CA THR A 364 -8.33 18.30 8.88
C THR A 364 -7.75 18.20 7.47
N LYS A 365 -6.69 18.95 7.23
CA LYS A 365 -5.94 18.98 5.98
C LYS A 365 -4.49 18.57 6.24
N ALA A 366 -4.02 17.55 5.55
CA ALA A 366 -2.60 17.21 5.51
C ALA A 366 -1.81 18.29 4.76
N LYS A 367 -0.51 18.43 5.03
CA LYS A 367 0.42 19.32 4.31
C LYS A 367 0.66 18.81 2.90
N CYS A 368 -0.38 18.79 2.08
CA CYS A 368 -0.39 18.34 0.70
C CYS A 368 -1.37 19.20 -0.08
N GLU A 369 -0.98 19.67 -1.28
CA GLU A 369 -1.85 20.51 -2.13
C GLU A 369 -3.14 19.77 -2.56
N ARG A 370 -3.03 18.45 -2.75
CA ARG A 370 -4.16 17.58 -3.12
C ARG A 370 -5.15 17.32 -1.99
N ALA A 371 -4.88 17.73 -0.76
CA ALA A 371 -5.80 17.48 0.35
C ALA A 371 -7.07 18.33 0.20
N ALA A 372 -8.24 17.68 0.37
CA ALA A 372 -9.53 18.34 0.38
C ALA A 372 -9.60 19.38 1.51
N LEU A 373 -10.33 20.46 1.27
CA LEU A 373 -10.54 21.47 2.31
C LEU A 373 -11.43 20.89 3.43
N PRO A 374 -11.07 21.11 4.70
CA PRO A 374 -11.83 20.56 5.82
C PRO A 374 -13.30 21.03 5.86
N GLU A 375 -13.59 22.22 5.33
CA GLU A 375 -14.92 22.77 5.18
C GLU A 375 -15.77 21.98 4.15
N GLU A 376 -15.15 21.52 3.06
CA GLU A 376 -15.81 20.67 2.06
C GLU A 376 -16.14 19.29 2.66
N LEU A 377 -15.23 18.73 3.44
CA LEU A 377 -15.47 17.48 4.18
C LEU A 377 -16.61 17.64 5.19
N LYS A 378 -16.70 18.81 5.86
CA LYS A 378 -17.79 19.12 6.79
C LYS A 378 -19.15 19.24 6.08
N ALA A 379 -19.17 19.86 4.91
CA ALA A 379 -20.38 19.94 4.10
C ALA A 379 -20.85 18.54 3.68
N ALA A 380 -19.91 17.67 3.22
CA ALA A 380 -20.21 16.29 2.86
C ALA A 380 -20.82 15.49 4.04
N ILE A 381 -20.29 15.66 5.27
CA ILE A 381 -20.88 15.03 6.48
C ILE A 381 -22.28 15.55 6.73
N SER A 382 -22.52 16.85 6.60
CA SER A 382 -23.83 17.43 6.80
C SER A 382 -24.87 16.84 5.84
N ASP A 383 -24.50 16.67 4.56
CA ASP A 383 -25.34 16.07 3.53
C ASP A 383 -25.61 14.58 3.79
N ILE A 384 -24.61 13.82 4.27
CA ILE A 384 -24.77 12.40 4.64
C ILE A 384 -25.84 12.24 5.71
N PHE A 385 -25.78 13.04 6.77
CA PHE A 385 -26.71 12.93 7.89
C PHE A 385 -28.06 13.61 7.63
N ALA A 386 -28.18 14.52 6.66
CA ALA A 386 -29.46 15.06 6.20
C ALA A 386 -30.33 13.98 5.52
N THR A 387 -29.71 12.95 4.93
CA THR A 387 -30.40 11.80 4.30
C THR A 387 -30.76 10.68 5.28
N GLY A 388 -30.46 10.84 6.58
CA GLY A 388 -30.82 9.85 7.62
C GLY A 388 -29.92 8.61 7.68
N THR A 389 -28.67 8.70 7.22
CA THR A 389 -27.74 7.57 7.11
C THR A 389 -26.99 7.33 8.42
N GLY A 390 -27.50 6.44 9.26
CA GLY A 390 -26.79 5.95 10.48
C GLY A 390 -26.77 6.89 11.68
N PRO A 391 -26.07 6.53 12.78
CA PRO A 391 -25.94 7.35 13.97
C PRO A 391 -25.10 8.60 13.68
N LYS A 392 -25.59 9.75 14.14
CA LYS A 392 -24.92 11.04 13.94
C LYS A 392 -23.86 11.27 15.02
N PRO A 393 -22.65 11.75 14.68
CA PRO A 393 -21.65 12.16 15.67
C PRO A 393 -22.20 13.25 16.60
N SER A 394 -21.77 13.22 17.86
CA SER A 394 -22.13 14.25 18.87
C SER A 394 -21.51 15.60 18.50
N SER A 395 -20.34 15.61 17.84
CA SER A 395 -19.69 16.83 17.37
C SER A 395 -18.93 16.62 16.07
N VAL A 396 -18.91 17.67 15.22
CA VAL A 396 -18.10 17.74 13.99
C VAL A 396 -17.35 19.06 13.98
N THR A 397 -16.02 18.99 14.07
CA THR A 397 -15.15 20.16 14.18
C THR A 397 -14.15 20.17 13.02
N VAL A 398 -13.75 21.36 12.59
CA VAL A 398 -12.73 21.58 11.56
C VAL A 398 -11.45 22.11 12.20
N LYS A 399 -10.30 21.62 11.75
CA LYS A 399 -8.97 22.11 12.10
C LYS A 399 -8.12 22.30 10.87
N GLY A 400 -7.35 23.38 10.81
CA GLY A 400 -6.53 23.73 9.65
C GLY A 400 -5.34 22.82 9.40
N THR A 401 -4.85 22.16 10.46
CA THR A 401 -3.67 21.29 10.41
C THR A 401 -3.89 19.99 11.16
N VAL A 402 -3.15 18.96 10.78
CA VAL A 402 -3.16 17.65 11.47
C VAL A 402 -2.70 17.78 12.93
N SER A 403 -1.74 18.68 13.22
CA SER A 403 -1.28 18.95 14.59
C SER A 403 -2.42 19.48 15.46
N GLU A 404 -3.12 20.52 14.99
CA GLU A 404 -4.25 21.10 15.73
C GLU A 404 -5.39 20.07 15.94
N ALA A 405 -5.61 19.21 14.94
CA ALA A 405 -6.61 18.14 15.04
C ALA A 405 -6.22 17.10 16.09
N LEU A 406 -4.95 16.71 16.13
CA LEU A 406 -4.43 15.77 17.11
C LEU A 406 -4.45 16.34 18.52
N ASP A 407 -4.07 17.62 18.70
CA ASP A 407 -4.10 18.30 20.00
C ASP A 407 -5.53 18.41 20.54
N LEU A 408 -6.51 18.75 19.68
CA LEU A 408 -7.92 18.75 20.06
C LEU A 408 -8.37 17.34 20.45
N ALA A 409 -8.06 16.32 19.62
CA ALA A 409 -8.44 14.94 19.92
C ALA A 409 -7.88 14.47 21.27
N LYS A 410 -6.59 14.77 21.56
CA LYS A 410 -5.96 14.47 22.85
C LYS A 410 -6.64 15.17 24.01
N SER A 411 -7.07 16.43 23.84
CA SER A 411 -7.70 17.24 24.91
C SER A 411 -9.10 16.74 25.31
N VAL A 412 -9.82 16.10 24.38
CA VAL A 412 -11.18 15.56 24.63
C VAL A 412 -11.20 14.04 24.82
N CYS A 413 -10.04 13.39 24.70
CA CYS A 413 -9.90 11.94 24.85
C CYS A 413 -10.01 11.55 26.34
N SER A 414 -10.95 10.68 26.66
CA SER A 414 -11.06 10.04 27.96
C SER A 414 -10.70 8.55 27.90
N VAL A 415 -10.73 7.86 29.03
CA VAL A 415 -10.43 6.42 29.15
C VAL A 415 -11.28 5.52 28.24
N ASP A 416 -12.48 5.97 27.88
CA ASP A 416 -13.40 5.22 27.02
C ASP A 416 -13.21 5.50 25.53
N HIS A 417 -12.30 6.40 25.16
CA HIS A 417 -12.08 6.78 23.78
C HIS A 417 -10.85 6.12 23.15
N ILE A 418 -10.91 6.00 21.83
CA ILE A 418 -9.77 5.73 20.95
C ILE A 418 -9.75 6.84 19.91
N ILE A 419 -8.59 7.42 19.66
CA ILE A 419 -8.35 8.35 18.57
C ILE A 419 -8.01 7.52 17.34
N LEU A 420 -8.87 7.55 16.32
CA LEU A 420 -8.66 6.90 15.03
C LEU A 420 -8.31 7.96 13.99
N VAL A 421 -7.16 7.81 13.35
CA VAL A 421 -6.70 8.71 12.27
C VAL A 421 -6.74 7.96 10.94
N THR A 422 -7.42 8.52 9.94
CA THR A 422 -7.56 7.88 8.63
C THR A 422 -7.90 8.86 7.51
N GLY A 423 -8.11 8.35 6.31
CA GLY A 423 -8.51 9.09 5.11
C GLY A 423 -7.37 9.28 4.09
N SER A 424 -6.12 9.19 4.51
CA SER A 424 -4.97 9.23 3.59
C SER A 424 -3.68 8.77 4.26
N PHE A 425 -2.72 8.34 3.43
CA PHE A 425 -1.33 8.12 3.86
C PHE A 425 -0.70 9.39 4.44
N TYR A 426 -1.03 10.55 3.86
CA TYR A 426 -0.46 11.84 4.29
C TYR A 426 -0.90 12.22 5.70
N THR A 427 -2.19 12.07 6.00
CA THR A 427 -2.71 12.39 7.34
C THR A 427 -2.17 11.42 8.38
N ALA A 428 -2.14 10.12 8.09
CA ALA A 428 -1.56 9.11 8.98
C ALA A 428 -0.06 9.32 9.19
N GLY A 429 0.68 9.64 8.12
CA GLY A 429 2.11 9.94 8.17
C GLY A 429 2.42 11.17 9.03
N GLU A 430 1.67 12.28 8.87
CA GLU A 430 1.87 13.48 9.71
C GLU A 430 1.64 13.21 11.20
N VAL A 431 0.61 12.43 11.55
CA VAL A 431 0.39 12.05 12.95
C VAL A 431 1.57 11.25 13.49
N LYS A 432 2.11 10.34 12.70
CA LYS A 432 3.27 9.54 13.07
C LYS A 432 4.53 10.39 13.29
N GLU A 433 4.78 11.37 12.40
CA GLU A 433 5.84 12.36 12.54
C GLU A 433 5.69 13.20 13.82
N ILE A 434 4.49 13.74 14.08
CA ILE A 434 4.21 14.56 15.27
C ILE A 434 4.42 13.74 16.55
N LEU A 435 4.18 12.43 16.53
CA LEU A 435 4.39 11.53 17.66
C LEU A 435 5.82 10.99 17.78
N GLY A 436 6.78 11.50 16.98
CA GLY A 436 8.21 11.24 17.13
C GLY A 436 8.75 10.09 16.29
N ALA A 437 8.04 9.64 15.26
CA ALA A 437 8.66 8.80 14.24
C ALA A 437 9.79 9.60 13.57
N GLU A 438 10.98 9.00 13.45
CA GLU A 438 12.10 9.61 12.74
C GLU A 438 11.67 9.90 11.30
N SER A 439 11.48 11.18 11.02
CA SER A 439 11.11 11.71 9.72
C SER A 439 12.24 12.58 9.23
N THR A 440 12.71 12.30 8.04
CA THR A 440 13.57 13.20 7.29
C THR A 440 12.78 14.25 6.52
N LEU A 441 11.45 14.29 6.69
CA LEU A 441 10.54 15.05 5.81
C LEU A 441 9.55 16.00 6.48
N PRO A 442 9.94 17.00 7.25
CA PRO A 442 9.03 18.13 7.47
C PRO A 442 8.76 18.93 6.19
N ARG A 443 9.50 18.68 5.08
CA ARG A 443 9.59 19.63 3.96
C ARG A 443 9.19 19.12 2.59
N LEU A 444 9.15 17.81 2.34
CA LEU A 444 9.02 17.29 0.98
C LEU A 444 8.03 16.12 0.93
N ARG A 445 6.76 16.46 0.74
CA ARG A 445 5.71 15.51 0.38
C ARG A 445 5.43 15.60 -1.11
N GLU A 446 4.95 14.51 -1.69
CA GLU A 446 4.50 14.47 -3.08
C GLU A 446 3.52 15.62 -3.33
N TYR A 447 3.98 16.68 -4.01
CA TYR A 447 3.16 17.76 -4.51
C TYR A 447 2.71 17.37 -5.92
N LYS A 448 1.39 17.24 -6.13
CA LYS A 448 0.61 16.95 -7.35
C LYS A 448 0.30 15.50 -7.63
#